data_0fb18e4015e6da9bd1713ed94b010dc1
#
_entry.id   0fb18e4015e6da9bd1713ed94b010dc1
#
_cell.length_a   1.000
_cell.length_b   1.000
_cell.length_c   1.000
_cell.angle_alpha   90.00
_cell.angle_beta   90.00
_cell.angle_gamma   90.00
#
_symmetry.space_group_name_H-M   'P 1'
#
loop_
_entity.id
_entity.type
_entity.pdbx_description
1 polymer ?
#
loop_
_entity_poly.entity_id
_entity_poly.type
_entity_poly.pdbx_seq_one_letter_code
_entity_poly.pdbx_strand_id
1 'polypeptide(L)'
;RWDTLGCMGQPLPITPCLDGLAADGVCFEQAYSPQPVCGPCRAMFQTGQWAAQLGCFRNNLALPENVKTVADWFEEAGYETAYVGKWHLASSGELDKAPEIDYTVTAIPPERRGGYRGFWRAADVLEFTSHGYDGYVFDENMQKRPFKGYRADCITDFALEFLDGYDGQKPFFLTVSHIEPHHQNDHGHYEGPEGAQERFAHFTLPPDLAALG
;
A
#
# COMPACT_ATOMS: atom_id res chain seq x y z
N ARG A 1 7.34 9.10 -5.02
CA ARG A 1 7.95 10.45 -5.01
C ARG A 1 6.91 11.46 -5.50
N TRP A 2 6.75 12.52 -4.78
CA TRP A 2 5.82 13.60 -5.16
C TRP A 2 6.26 14.30 -6.47
N ASP A 3 7.57 14.46 -6.68
CA ASP A 3 8.20 15.13 -7.82
C ASP A 3 8.15 14.31 -9.13
N THR A 4 7.51 13.17 -9.13
CA THR A 4 7.23 12.37 -10.34
C THR A 4 5.80 12.55 -10.87
N LEU A 5 4.98 13.36 -10.20
CA LEU A 5 3.62 13.67 -10.63
C LEU A 5 3.61 14.89 -11.55
N GLY A 6 2.83 14.82 -12.65
CA GLY A 6 2.67 15.96 -13.58
C GLY A 6 2.10 17.18 -12.88
N CYS A 7 1.08 17.02 -12.04
CA CYS A 7 0.48 18.10 -11.23
C CYS A 7 1.46 18.76 -10.24
N MET A 8 2.61 18.13 -9.98
CA MET A 8 3.69 18.66 -9.13
C MET A 8 4.90 19.14 -9.94
N GLY A 9 4.74 19.32 -11.24
CA GLY A 9 5.75 19.93 -12.12
C GLY A 9 6.64 18.95 -12.90
N GLN A 10 6.35 17.64 -12.88
CA GLN A 10 7.06 16.69 -13.75
C GLN A 10 6.75 16.99 -15.23
N PRO A 11 7.77 17.25 -16.07
CA PRO A 11 7.53 17.63 -17.47
C PRO A 11 7.09 16.47 -18.37
N LEU A 12 7.33 15.21 -17.95
CA LEU A 12 6.89 14.05 -18.71
C LEU A 12 5.44 13.69 -18.36
N PRO A 13 4.58 13.39 -19.35
CA PRO A 13 3.17 13.05 -19.11
C PRO A 13 3.02 11.60 -18.65
N ILE A 14 3.57 11.28 -17.47
CA ILE A 14 3.61 9.90 -16.94
C ILE A 14 2.49 9.59 -15.95
N THR A 15 1.77 10.61 -15.47
CA THR A 15 0.68 10.47 -14.48
C THR A 15 -0.63 11.12 -14.91
N PRO A 16 -1.13 10.89 -16.15
CA PRO A 16 -2.28 11.66 -16.68
C PRO A 16 -3.56 11.48 -15.85
N CYS A 17 -3.80 10.30 -15.29
CA CYS A 17 -4.98 10.05 -14.45
C CYS A 17 -4.90 10.78 -13.11
N LEU A 18 -3.71 10.79 -12.46
CA LEU A 18 -3.50 11.53 -11.21
C LEU A 18 -3.54 13.04 -11.44
N ASP A 19 -3.02 13.51 -12.57
CA ASP A 19 -3.07 14.93 -12.96
C ASP A 19 -4.51 15.37 -13.21
N GLY A 20 -5.33 14.53 -13.85
CA GLY A 20 -6.78 14.76 -14.01
C GLY A 20 -7.49 14.82 -12.67
N LEU A 21 -7.20 13.89 -11.76
CA LEU A 21 -7.78 13.88 -10.42
C LEU A 21 -7.40 15.14 -9.62
N ALA A 22 -6.16 15.61 -9.74
CA ALA A 22 -5.71 16.84 -9.11
C ALA A 22 -6.41 18.09 -9.71
N ALA A 23 -6.68 18.10 -11.01
CA ALA A 23 -7.38 19.19 -11.67
C ALA A 23 -8.87 19.27 -11.28
N ASP A 24 -9.51 18.12 -11.07
CA ASP A 24 -10.93 18.04 -10.72
C ASP A 24 -11.18 18.10 -9.20
N GLY A 25 -10.12 17.95 -8.40
CA GLY A 25 -10.19 17.86 -6.95
C GLY A 25 -9.39 18.92 -6.20
N VAL A 26 -8.77 18.50 -5.10
CA VAL A 26 -7.89 19.34 -4.28
C VAL A 26 -6.52 18.68 -4.16
N CYS A 27 -5.48 19.38 -4.60
CA CYS A 27 -4.09 18.97 -4.47
C CYS A 27 -3.47 19.60 -3.21
N PHE A 28 -3.05 18.76 -2.26
CA PHE A 28 -2.34 19.22 -1.06
C PHE A 28 -0.83 19.27 -1.33
N GLU A 29 -0.31 20.46 -1.62
CA GLU A 29 1.11 20.64 -1.97
C GLU A 29 2.06 20.44 -0.78
N GLN A 30 1.56 20.52 0.45
CA GLN A 30 2.34 20.39 1.68
C GLN A 30 1.75 19.33 2.60
N ALA A 31 1.67 18.10 2.11
CA ALA A 31 1.27 16.94 2.91
C ALA A 31 2.52 16.19 3.41
N TYR A 32 2.65 16.03 4.72
CA TYR A 32 3.81 15.41 5.36
C TYR A 32 3.40 14.16 6.14
N SER A 33 4.19 13.09 6.00
CA SER A 33 4.09 11.96 6.91
C SER A 33 4.70 12.35 8.26
N PRO A 34 3.95 12.25 9.36
CA PRO A 34 4.47 12.58 10.69
C PRO A 34 5.60 11.65 11.14
N GLN A 35 5.62 10.42 10.62
CA GLN A 35 6.71 9.46 10.83
C GLN A 35 6.90 8.64 9.54
N PRO A 36 7.95 8.95 8.73
CA PRO A 36 8.13 8.37 7.40
C PRO A 36 8.77 6.97 7.47
N VAL A 37 8.11 6.05 8.18
CA VAL A 37 8.45 4.62 8.32
C VAL A 37 7.18 3.82 8.06
N CYS A 38 7.27 2.67 7.38
CA CYS A 38 6.12 1.92 6.87
C CYS A 38 5.02 1.65 7.91
N GLY A 39 5.33 0.89 8.97
CA GLY A 39 4.35 0.54 10.02
C GLY A 39 3.78 1.75 10.74
N PRO A 40 4.61 2.64 11.31
CA PRO A 40 4.14 3.85 11.97
C PRO A 40 3.23 4.71 11.11
N CYS A 41 3.63 5.02 9.87
CA CYS A 41 2.83 5.83 8.95
C CYS A 41 1.48 5.16 8.66
N ARG A 42 1.48 3.83 8.41
CA ARG A 42 0.25 3.07 8.15
C ARG A 42 -0.69 3.06 9.35
N ALA A 43 -0.17 2.85 10.56
CA ALA A 43 -0.96 2.91 11.79
C ALA A 43 -1.65 4.26 11.96
N MET A 44 -0.92 5.35 11.70
CA MET A 44 -1.47 6.71 11.77
C MET A 44 -2.51 6.96 10.68
N PHE A 45 -2.27 6.45 9.46
CA PHE A 45 -3.20 6.55 8.34
C PHE A 45 -4.53 5.84 8.64
N GLN A 46 -4.46 4.67 9.28
CA GLN A 46 -5.65 3.88 9.62
C GLN A 46 -6.44 4.45 10.80
N THR A 47 -5.80 5.20 11.70
CA THR A 47 -6.42 5.58 12.99
C THR A 47 -6.58 7.07 13.21
N GLY A 48 -5.84 7.90 12.47
CA GLY A 48 -5.73 9.34 12.75
C GLY A 48 -4.98 9.67 14.05
N GLN A 49 -4.31 8.69 14.68
CA GLN A 49 -3.60 8.87 15.95
C GLN A 49 -2.09 8.79 15.74
N TRP A 50 -1.32 9.44 16.62
CA TRP A 50 0.14 9.39 16.57
C TRP A 50 0.68 7.97 16.83
N ALA A 51 1.66 7.54 16.05
CA ALA A 51 2.27 6.21 16.16
C ALA A 51 2.79 5.91 17.59
N ALA A 52 3.34 6.93 18.28
CA ALA A 52 3.80 6.79 19.66
C ALA A 52 2.65 6.53 20.66
N GLN A 53 1.47 7.13 20.44
CA GLN A 53 0.27 6.90 21.26
C GLN A 53 -0.29 5.49 21.05
N LEU A 54 -0.21 5.00 19.81
CA LEU A 54 -0.64 3.66 19.43
C LEU A 54 0.33 2.54 19.88
N GLY A 55 1.55 2.88 20.26
CA GLY A 55 2.61 1.90 20.45
C GLY A 55 3.24 1.38 19.16
N CYS A 56 2.81 1.85 17.98
CA CYS A 56 3.28 1.43 16.67
C CYS A 56 4.40 2.33 16.13
N PHE A 57 5.38 2.67 16.94
CA PHE A 57 6.41 3.69 16.65
C PHE A 57 7.60 3.18 15.80
N ARG A 58 7.61 1.90 15.41
CA ARG A 58 8.57 1.27 14.50
C ARG A 58 7.91 0.13 13.72
N ASN A 59 8.58 -0.35 12.67
CA ASN A 59 8.14 -1.55 11.97
C ASN A 59 8.09 -2.77 12.91
N ASN A 60 7.28 -3.75 12.54
CA ASN A 60 7.04 -4.99 13.28
C ASN A 60 6.36 -4.79 14.65
N LEU A 61 5.67 -3.68 14.83
CA LEU A 61 4.72 -3.48 15.92
C LEU A 61 3.31 -3.48 15.32
N ALA A 62 2.49 -4.41 15.77
CA ALA A 62 1.12 -4.56 15.28
C ALA A 62 0.24 -3.39 15.71
N LEU A 63 -0.78 -3.10 14.90
CA LEU A 63 -1.86 -2.23 15.32
C LEU A 63 -2.60 -2.88 16.50
N PRO A 64 -2.85 -2.14 17.61
CA PRO A 64 -3.63 -2.66 18.72
C PRO A 64 -5.07 -3.05 18.27
N GLU A 65 -5.55 -4.20 18.69
CA GLU A 65 -6.86 -4.73 18.25
C GLU A 65 -8.06 -3.91 18.73
N ASN A 66 -7.91 -3.17 19.82
CA ASN A 66 -8.95 -2.34 20.41
C ASN A 66 -8.98 -0.90 19.89
N VAL A 67 -8.16 -0.59 18.90
CA VAL A 67 -8.14 0.74 18.29
C VAL A 67 -9.10 0.81 17.13
N LYS A 68 -9.98 1.78 17.15
CA LYS A 68 -10.92 2.05 16.06
C LYS A 68 -10.19 2.68 14.89
N THR A 69 -10.42 2.14 13.71
CA THR A 69 -9.78 2.56 12.46
C THR A 69 -10.74 3.31 11.55
N VAL A 70 -10.21 3.86 10.47
CA VAL A 70 -11.03 4.46 9.41
C VAL A 70 -12.00 3.45 8.80
N ALA A 71 -11.60 2.18 8.64
CA ALA A 71 -12.49 1.13 8.14
C ALA A 71 -13.65 0.86 9.09
N ASP A 72 -13.42 0.83 10.42
CA ASP A 72 -14.52 0.68 11.40
C ASP A 72 -15.53 1.82 11.31
N TRP A 73 -15.08 3.05 11.06
CA TRP A 73 -15.99 4.18 10.88
C TRP A 73 -16.84 4.05 9.61
N PHE A 74 -16.24 3.57 8.50
CA PHE A 74 -16.99 3.33 7.27
C PHE A 74 -17.97 2.16 7.41
N GLU A 75 -17.57 1.07 8.08
CA GLU A 75 -18.48 -0.06 8.36
C GLU A 75 -19.70 0.40 9.19
N GLU A 76 -19.48 1.18 10.25
CA GLU A 76 -20.57 1.74 11.06
C GLU A 76 -21.48 2.68 10.26
N ALA A 77 -20.94 3.36 9.27
CA ALA A 77 -21.71 4.20 8.35
C ALA A 77 -22.41 3.40 7.22
N GLY A 78 -22.29 2.06 7.22
CA GLY A 78 -22.96 1.16 6.28
C GLY A 78 -22.23 0.97 4.96
N TYR A 79 -20.96 1.31 4.89
CA TYR A 79 -20.12 1.05 3.73
C TYR A 79 -19.64 -0.41 3.69
N GLU A 80 -19.40 -0.93 2.51
CA GLU A 80 -18.59 -2.12 2.31
C GLU A 80 -17.11 -1.73 2.34
N THR A 81 -16.31 -2.43 3.15
CA THR A 81 -14.88 -2.14 3.25
C THR A 81 -14.04 -3.16 2.48
N ALA A 82 -13.03 -2.69 1.75
CA ALA A 82 -12.14 -3.51 0.96
C ALA A 82 -10.68 -3.06 1.11
N TYR A 83 -9.76 -4.02 1.12
CA TYR A 83 -8.33 -3.74 1.20
C TYR A 83 -7.53 -4.60 0.22
N VAL A 84 -6.61 -3.96 -0.51
CA VAL A 84 -5.74 -4.61 -1.49
C VAL A 84 -4.30 -4.14 -1.30
N GLY A 85 -3.34 -5.09 -1.25
CA GLY A 85 -1.91 -4.80 -1.24
C GLY A 85 -1.23 -4.95 0.12
N LYS A 86 -0.27 -4.10 0.43
CA LYS A 86 0.54 -4.19 1.64
C LYS A 86 -0.20 -3.68 2.87
N TRP A 87 -0.28 -4.51 3.93
CA TRP A 87 -0.87 -4.13 5.22
C TRP A 87 0.17 -3.58 6.21
N HIS A 88 1.11 -4.39 6.60
CA HIS A 88 2.24 -4.10 7.51
C HIS A 88 1.84 -3.59 8.91
N LEU A 89 0.75 -4.12 9.44
CA LEU A 89 0.21 -3.78 10.76
C LEU A 89 -0.26 -5.00 11.56
N ALA A 90 0.01 -6.22 11.09
CA ALA A 90 -0.39 -7.44 11.78
C ALA A 90 0.76 -8.10 12.57
N SER A 91 1.99 -8.00 12.08
CA SER A 91 3.16 -8.57 12.74
C SER A 91 3.47 -7.83 14.02
N SER A 92 3.44 -8.54 15.15
CA SER A 92 3.85 -8.03 16.45
C SER A 92 5.06 -8.78 16.96
N GLY A 93 6.23 -8.16 16.84
CA GLY A 93 7.35 -8.52 17.70
C GLY A 93 7.33 -7.64 18.93
N GLU A 94 7.42 -8.20 20.15
CA GLU A 94 7.93 -7.44 21.26
C GLU A 94 9.35 -6.93 20.91
N LEU A 95 9.77 -5.83 21.51
CA LEU A 95 10.99 -5.10 21.14
C LEU A 95 12.24 -5.99 20.98
N ASP A 96 12.29 -7.15 21.62
CA ASP A 96 13.44 -8.06 21.65
C ASP A 96 13.06 -9.55 21.47
N LYS A 97 11.84 -9.85 21.04
CA LYS A 97 11.38 -11.21 20.81
C LYS A 97 10.81 -11.39 19.40
N ALA A 98 11.08 -12.55 18.81
CA ALA A 98 10.37 -12.95 17.59
C ALA A 98 8.86 -13.03 17.90
N PRO A 99 7.99 -12.62 16.97
CA PRO A 99 6.55 -12.78 17.12
C PRO A 99 6.20 -14.26 17.26
N GLU A 100 5.19 -14.56 18.09
CA GLU A 100 4.67 -15.94 18.20
C GLU A 100 4.13 -16.44 16.85
N ILE A 101 3.55 -15.53 16.08
CA ILE A 101 3.08 -15.78 14.71
C ILE A 101 3.74 -14.75 13.80
N ASP A 102 4.43 -15.22 12.78
CA ASP A 102 5.02 -14.39 11.76
C ASP A 102 4.01 -14.15 10.62
N TYR A 103 3.30 -13.04 10.69
CA TYR A 103 2.37 -12.63 9.64
C TYR A 103 3.06 -12.11 8.37
N THR A 104 4.37 -11.94 8.36
CA THR A 104 5.08 -11.44 7.17
C THR A 104 4.92 -12.35 5.95
N VAL A 105 4.74 -13.66 6.19
CA VAL A 105 4.60 -14.69 5.14
C VAL A 105 3.34 -15.56 5.31
N THR A 106 2.50 -15.28 6.31
CA THR A 106 1.27 -16.00 6.59
C THR A 106 0.04 -15.13 6.45
N ALA A 107 -1.15 -15.75 6.35
CA ALA A 107 -2.41 -15.03 6.24
C ALA A 107 -2.72 -14.20 7.50
N ILE A 108 -3.20 -13.00 7.33
CA ILE A 108 -3.65 -12.12 8.41
C ILE A 108 -5.08 -12.52 8.79
N PRO A 109 -5.33 -12.90 10.06
CA PRO A 109 -6.68 -13.25 10.48
C PRO A 109 -7.59 -12.02 10.58
N PRO A 110 -8.91 -12.18 10.48
CA PRO A 110 -9.86 -11.06 10.41
C PRO A 110 -9.74 -10.02 11.53
N GLU A 111 -9.48 -10.45 12.76
CA GLU A 111 -9.32 -9.59 13.93
C GLU A 111 -8.11 -8.66 13.85
N ARG A 112 -7.14 -8.94 12.97
CA ARG A 112 -5.93 -8.13 12.74
C ARG A 112 -5.97 -7.31 11.46
N ARG A 113 -7.13 -7.24 10.80
CA ARG A 113 -7.33 -6.49 9.55
C ARG A 113 -7.83 -5.06 9.78
N GLY A 114 -7.78 -4.56 11.01
CA GLY A 114 -8.14 -3.15 11.32
C GLY A 114 -9.53 -2.75 10.81
N GLY A 115 -10.55 -3.58 11.04
CA GLY A 115 -11.94 -3.27 10.68
C GLY A 115 -12.34 -3.54 9.23
N TYR A 116 -11.43 -3.93 8.34
CA TYR A 116 -11.77 -4.35 6.97
C TYR A 116 -12.40 -5.74 7.00
N ARG A 117 -13.71 -5.83 6.75
CA ARG A 117 -14.52 -7.05 6.88
C ARG A 117 -14.95 -7.66 5.55
N GLY A 118 -14.91 -6.86 4.48
CA GLY A 118 -15.30 -7.28 3.13
C GLY A 118 -14.15 -7.90 2.34
N PHE A 119 -13.99 -7.45 1.13
CA PHE A 119 -12.98 -7.95 0.20
C PHE A 119 -11.54 -7.70 0.71
N TRP A 120 -10.74 -8.76 0.66
CA TRP A 120 -9.36 -8.73 1.15
C TRP A 120 -8.42 -9.43 0.15
N ARG A 121 -7.41 -8.72 -0.33
CA ARG A 121 -6.32 -9.23 -1.18
C ARG A 121 -5.01 -8.63 -0.70
N ALA A 122 -4.47 -9.12 0.41
CA ALA A 122 -3.32 -8.47 1.04
C ALA A 122 -2.31 -9.44 1.65
N ALA A 123 -1.12 -8.91 1.87
CA ALA A 123 -0.08 -9.51 2.69
C ALA A 123 0.44 -8.47 3.69
N ASP A 124 0.95 -8.92 4.85
CA ASP A 124 1.46 -7.99 5.85
C ASP A 124 2.70 -7.27 5.33
N VAL A 125 3.74 -8.01 5.00
CA VAL A 125 4.93 -7.45 4.33
C VAL A 125 4.97 -8.01 2.91
N LEU A 126 4.38 -7.27 1.98
CA LEU A 126 4.20 -7.73 0.60
C LEU A 126 5.53 -8.08 -0.09
N GLU A 127 6.62 -7.46 0.35
CA GLU A 127 7.99 -7.74 -0.11
C GLU A 127 8.46 -9.17 0.20
N PHE A 128 7.88 -9.82 1.20
CA PHE A 128 8.26 -11.19 1.58
C PHE A 128 7.39 -12.26 0.91
N THR A 129 6.28 -11.84 0.31
CA THR A 129 5.37 -12.72 -0.44
C THR A 129 5.44 -12.52 -1.95
N SER A 130 6.26 -11.57 -2.41
CA SER A 130 6.41 -11.22 -3.82
C SER A 130 7.76 -10.56 -4.12
N HIS A 131 8.09 -10.55 -5.41
CA HIS A 131 9.19 -9.77 -5.99
C HIS A 131 8.62 -8.65 -6.88
N GLY A 132 9.44 -7.97 -7.66
CA GLY A 132 8.97 -7.00 -8.66
C GLY A 132 7.98 -7.64 -9.65
N TYR A 133 8.24 -8.91 -9.97
CA TYR A 133 7.34 -9.79 -10.72
C TYR A 133 7.01 -11.02 -9.90
N ASP A 134 5.76 -11.50 -10.07
CA ASP A 134 5.24 -12.70 -9.44
C ASP A 134 5.16 -12.66 -7.91
N GLY A 135 4.27 -13.46 -7.35
CA GLY A 135 4.10 -13.56 -5.92
C GLY A 135 2.71 -14.06 -5.53
N TYR A 136 2.33 -13.75 -4.30
CA TYR A 136 0.99 -14.05 -3.80
C TYR A 136 0.55 -13.05 -2.73
N VAL A 137 -0.75 -12.93 -2.59
CA VAL A 137 -1.44 -12.31 -1.45
C VAL A 137 -2.33 -13.35 -0.79
N PHE A 138 -3.02 -12.97 0.26
CA PHE A 138 -4.06 -13.80 0.88
C PHE A 138 -5.42 -13.15 0.69
N ASP A 139 -6.44 -13.99 0.54
CA ASP A 139 -7.83 -13.53 0.43
C ASP A 139 -8.56 -13.44 1.79
N GLU A 140 -9.82 -13.08 1.76
CA GLU A 140 -10.68 -12.95 2.93
C GLU A 140 -10.80 -14.28 3.71
N ASN A 141 -10.67 -15.41 3.04
CA ASN A 141 -10.71 -16.76 3.59
C ASN A 141 -9.33 -17.31 4.00
N MET A 142 -8.31 -16.42 4.04
CA MET A 142 -6.91 -16.75 4.37
C MET A 142 -6.26 -17.72 3.36
N GLN A 143 -6.80 -17.84 2.15
CA GLN A 143 -6.22 -18.66 1.10
C GLN A 143 -5.23 -17.87 0.27
N LYS A 144 -4.14 -18.52 -0.14
CA LYS A 144 -3.16 -17.90 -1.05
C LYS A 144 -3.79 -17.63 -2.42
N ARG A 145 -3.61 -16.41 -2.90
CA ARG A 145 -3.98 -15.96 -4.23
C ARG A 145 -2.69 -15.59 -4.98
N PRO A 146 -2.14 -16.53 -5.75
CA PRO A 146 -0.94 -16.26 -6.53
C PRO A 146 -1.24 -15.30 -7.69
N PHE A 147 -0.23 -14.54 -8.10
CA PHE A 147 -0.26 -13.71 -9.29
C PHE A 147 1.02 -13.86 -10.10
N LYS A 148 0.94 -13.57 -11.39
CA LYS A 148 2.06 -13.56 -12.32
C LYS A 148 2.07 -12.25 -13.11
N GLY A 149 3.23 -11.63 -13.21
CA GLY A 149 3.43 -10.37 -13.88
C GLY A 149 3.93 -9.29 -12.93
N TYR A 150 4.04 -8.07 -13.44
CA TYR A 150 4.51 -6.93 -12.66
C TYR A 150 3.58 -6.67 -11.47
N ARG A 151 4.14 -6.65 -10.27
CA ARG A 151 3.37 -6.64 -9.01
C ARG A 151 2.37 -5.49 -8.92
N ALA A 152 2.75 -4.27 -9.32
CA ALA A 152 1.84 -3.12 -9.26
C ALA A 152 0.61 -3.32 -10.16
N ASP A 153 0.77 -3.91 -11.35
CA ASP A 153 -0.33 -4.23 -12.24
C ASP A 153 -1.24 -5.30 -11.61
N CYS A 154 -0.66 -6.37 -11.06
CA CYS A 154 -1.41 -7.43 -10.40
C CYS A 154 -2.18 -6.94 -9.16
N ILE A 155 -1.60 -6.03 -8.38
CA ILE A 155 -2.31 -5.38 -7.25
C ILE A 155 -3.47 -4.51 -7.77
N THR A 156 -3.29 -3.83 -8.90
CA THR A 156 -4.36 -3.09 -9.55
C THR A 156 -5.47 -4.04 -10.05
N ASP A 157 -5.11 -5.18 -10.65
CA ASP A 157 -6.08 -6.19 -11.11
C ASP A 157 -6.96 -6.72 -9.96
N PHE A 158 -6.40 -6.92 -8.75
CA PHE A 158 -7.20 -7.25 -7.57
C PHE A 158 -8.15 -6.14 -7.15
N ALA A 159 -7.76 -4.87 -7.31
CA ALA A 159 -8.68 -3.77 -7.06
C ALA A 159 -9.81 -3.71 -8.09
N LEU A 160 -9.50 -4.01 -9.36
CA LEU A 160 -10.49 -4.14 -10.43
C LEU A 160 -11.39 -5.37 -10.21
N GLU A 161 -10.87 -6.50 -9.71
CA GLU A 161 -11.68 -7.67 -9.31
C GLU A 161 -12.77 -7.26 -8.30
N PHE A 162 -12.44 -6.41 -7.32
CA PHE A 162 -13.44 -5.87 -6.40
C PHE A 162 -14.48 -5.01 -7.10
N LEU A 163 -14.04 -4.06 -7.94
CA LEU A 163 -14.96 -3.14 -8.63
C LEU A 163 -15.88 -3.86 -9.61
N ASP A 164 -15.38 -4.86 -10.33
CA ASP A 164 -16.16 -5.67 -11.28
C ASP A 164 -17.18 -6.56 -10.57
N GLY A 165 -16.87 -7.03 -9.36
CA GLY A 165 -17.76 -7.83 -8.52
C GLY A 165 -18.72 -7.02 -7.65
N TYR A 166 -18.56 -5.71 -7.58
CA TYR A 166 -19.32 -4.83 -6.72
C TYR A 166 -20.78 -4.67 -7.22
N ASP A 167 -21.74 -4.99 -6.36
CA ASP A 167 -23.17 -5.03 -6.73
C ASP A 167 -23.91 -3.68 -6.65
N GLY A 168 -23.24 -2.64 -6.15
CA GLY A 168 -23.82 -1.29 -6.03
C GLY A 168 -24.86 -1.11 -4.91
N GLN A 169 -25.06 -2.10 -4.04
CA GLN A 169 -26.10 -2.05 -3.00
C GLN A 169 -25.72 -1.13 -1.84
N LYS A 170 -24.43 -1.02 -1.53
CA LYS A 170 -23.90 -0.17 -0.47
C LYS A 170 -22.79 0.71 -1.04
N PRO A 171 -22.56 1.90 -0.49
CA PRO A 171 -21.32 2.59 -0.81
C PRO A 171 -20.11 1.76 -0.35
N PHE A 172 -18.97 1.91 -0.98
CA PHE A 172 -17.77 1.19 -0.58
C PHE A 172 -16.64 2.13 -0.13
N PHE A 173 -15.74 1.58 0.69
CA PHE A 173 -14.46 2.16 1.05
C PHE A 173 -13.35 1.17 0.68
N LEU A 174 -12.67 1.43 -0.42
CA LEU A 174 -11.58 0.61 -0.95
C LEU A 174 -10.24 1.30 -0.68
N THR A 175 -9.34 0.59 0.01
CA THR A 175 -7.94 0.99 0.13
C THR A 175 -7.06 0.14 -0.76
N VAL A 176 -6.33 0.77 -1.68
CA VAL A 176 -5.34 0.10 -2.53
C VAL A 176 -3.95 0.56 -2.10
N SER A 177 -3.13 -0.35 -1.64
CA SER A 177 -1.82 -0.09 -1.07
C SER A 177 -0.72 -0.75 -1.90
N HIS A 178 -0.34 -0.08 -2.99
CA HIS A 178 0.82 -0.48 -3.77
C HIS A 178 2.10 -0.37 -2.94
N ILE A 179 3.11 -1.14 -3.33
CA ILE A 179 4.42 -1.08 -2.71
C ILE A 179 5.39 -0.20 -3.53
N GLU A 180 5.22 -0.18 -4.84
CA GLU A 180 6.06 0.62 -5.73
C GLU A 180 5.91 2.13 -5.45
N PRO A 181 7.01 2.89 -5.48
CA PRO A 181 8.38 2.57 -5.84
C PRO A 181 9.27 2.20 -4.62
N HIS A 182 8.81 1.39 -3.69
CA HIS A 182 9.60 0.95 -2.52
C HIS A 182 10.86 0.21 -2.98
N HIS A 183 11.96 0.46 -2.27
CA HIS A 183 13.20 -0.25 -2.51
C HIS A 183 13.05 -1.74 -2.22
N GLN A 184 13.20 -2.54 -3.27
CA GLN A 184 13.34 -3.99 -3.20
C GLN A 184 14.32 -4.37 -4.31
N ASN A 185 15.48 -4.89 -3.94
CA ASN A 185 16.61 -5.04 -4.85
C ASN A 185 17.07 -6.50 -4.89
N ASP A 186 16.14 -7.40 -5.11
CA ASP A 186 16.36 -8.86 -5.07
C ASP A 186 17.32 -9.33 -6.14
N HIS A 187 17.37 -8.62 -7.28
CA HIS A 187 18.21 -8.96 -8.43
C HIS A 187 19.39 -7.99 -8.64
N GLY A 188 19.70 -7.16 -7.64
CA GLY A 188 20.79 -6.19 -7.72
C GLY A 188 20.48 -4.95 -8.58
N HIS A 189 19.22 -4.76 -9.01
CA HIS A 189 18.75 -3.61 -9.76
C HIS A 189 17.27 -3.33 -9.47
N TYR A 190 16.81 -2.11 -9.75
CA TYR A 190 15.39 -1.78 -9.68
C TYR A 190 14.65 -2.39 -10.87
N GLU A 191 13.49 -2.96 -10.61
CA GLU A 191 12.59 -3.51 -11.61
C GLU A 191 11.43 -2.55 -11.85
N GLY A 192 11.09 -2.35 -13.11
CA GLY A 192 9.91 -1.60 -13.56
C GLY A 192 9.03 -2.47 -14.46
N PRO A 193 7.89 -1.95 -14.92
CA PRO A 193 7.07 -2.64 -15.92
C PRO A 193 7.88 -2.94 -17.17
N GLU A 194 7.53 -4.01 -17.88
CA GLU A 194 8.16 -4.37 -19.14
C GLU A 194 8.14 -3.19 -20.13
N GLY A 195 9.28 -2.92 -20.76
CA GLY A 195 9.48 -1.80 -21.69
C GLY A 195 9.61 -0.42 -21.02
N ALA A 196 9.56 -0.33 -19.68
CA ALA A 196 9.71 0.96 -18.99
C ALA A 196 11.12 1.55 -19.16
N GLN A 197 12.14 0.71 -19.14
CA GLN A 197 13.53 1.16 -19.28
C GLN A 197 13.76 1.77 -20.67
N GLU A 198 13.26 1.16 -21.73
CA GLU A 198 13.35 1.66 -23.10
C GLU A 198 12.52 2.94 -23.28
N ARG A 199 11.29 2.95 -22.74
CA ARG A 199 10.39 4.13 -22.79
C ARG A 199 11.01 5.35 -22.16
N PHE A 200 11.74 5.19 -21.07
CA PHE A 200 12.34 6.28 -20.30
C PHE A 200 13.87 6.40 -20.43
N ALA A 201 14.47 5.73 -21.43
CA ALA A 201 15.92 5.79 -21.67
C ALA A 201 16.46 7.22 -21.88
N HIS A 202 15.61 8.15 -22.31
CA HIS A 202 15.97 9.55 -22.52
C HIS A 202 15.51 10.48 -21.37
N PHE A 203 15.13 9.89 -20.22
CA PHE A 203 14.76 10.70 -19.06
C PHE A 203 15.95 11.53 -18.59
N THR A 204 15.76 12.84 -18.55
CA THR A 204 16.75 13.79 -18.02
C THR A 204 16.54 13.90 -16.51
N LEU A 205 17.57 13.57 -15.76
CA LEU A 205 17.53 13.75 -14.30
C LEU A 205 17.33 15.23 -13.96
N PRO A 206 16.56 15.53 -12.89
CA PRO A 206 16.50 16.87 -12.33
C PRO A 206 17.91 17.41 -12.03
N PRO A 207 18.15 18.73 -12.17
CA PRO A 207 19.49 19.31 -12.06
C PRO A 207 20.20 19.00 -10.73
N ASP A 208 19.45 18.90 -9.64
CA ASP A 208 19.94 18.55 -8.31
C ASP A 208 20.43 17.10 -8.23
N LEU A 209 19.76 16.16 -8.90
CA LEU A 209 20.21 14.77 -9.00
C LEU A 209 21.33 14.59 -10.03
N ALA A 210 21.28 15.30 -11.14
CA ALA A 210 22.35 15.27 -12.14
C ALA A 210 23.71 15.77 -11.61
N ALA A 211 23.69 16.62 -10.60
CA ALA A 211 24.88 17.14 -9.93
C ALA A 211 25.54 16.14 -8.96
N LEU A 212 24.86 15.04 -8.63
CA LEU A 212 25.33 13.99 -7.69
C LEU A 212 25.96 12.78 -8.40
N GLY A 213 25.83 12.69 -9.73
CA GLY A 213 26.25 11.55 -10.59
C GLY A 213 27.61 11.68 -11.26
#